data_f79fb8e787063ff88c70c1d363337dec
#
_entry.id   f79fb8e787063ff88c70c1d363337dec
#
_cell.length_a   1.000
_cell.length_b   1.000
_cell.length_c   1.000
_cell.angle_alpha   90.00
_cell.angle_beta   90.00
_cell.angle_gamma   90.00
#
_symmetry.space_group_name_H-M   'P 1'
#
loop_
_entity.id
_entity.type
_entity.pdbx_description
1 polymer ?
#
loop_
_entity_poly.entity_id
_entity_poly.type
_entity_poly.pdbx_seq_one_letter_code
_entity_poly.pdbx_strand_id
1 'polypeptide(L)'
;MAEIIVVTSGKGGVGKTTSSASLACGLARRGKKVAVIDFDVGLRNLDLIMGCERRVVYDFVNVVHGEATLKQALIKDKRFENLYVLAASQTRDKDALTQEGVGKVLKDLAADGFDYIICDSPAGIEKGAFLAMYFADRAVVVVNPEVSSVRDSDRIIGLLDSKTHKAESGQDVPAFLLLTRYTPPRGER
;
A
#
# COMPACT_ATOMS: atom_id res chain seq x y z
N MET A 1 -10.26 -1.32 15.85
CA MET A 1 -8.81 -1.17 15.57
C MET A 1 -8.64 -1.35 14.06
N ALA A 2 -7.98 -0.44 13.36
CA ALA A 2 -7.81 -0.54 11.91
C ALA A 2 -6.86 -1.70 11.55
N GLU A 3 -7.19 -2.44 10.49
CA GLU A 3 -6.29 -3.46 9.93
C GLU A 3 -5.43 -2.86 8.82
N ILE A 4 -4.13 -3.02 8.92
CA ILE A 4 -3.15 -2.50 7.96
C ILE A 4 -2.75 -3.63 7.01
N ILE A 5 -3.03 -3.43 5.72
CA ILE A 5 -2.72 -4.40 4.66
C ILE A 5 -1.70 -3.76 3.71
N VAL A 6 -0.52 -4.35 3.60
CA VAL A 6 0.44 -3.96 2.58
C VAL A 6 0.19 -4.74 1.30
N VAL A 7 0.17 -4.04 0.16
CA VAL A 7 0.19 -4.66 -1.17
C VAL A 7 1.56 -4.40 -1.77
N THR A 8 2.29 -5.44 -2.02
CA THR A 8 3.70 -5.39 -2.42
C THR A 8 4.01 -6.34 -3.56
N SER A 9 5.15 -6.17 -4.18
CA SER A 9 5.67 -7.08 -5.21
C SER A 9 7.19 -7.00 -5.25
N GLY A 10 7.83 -8.09 -5.57
CA GLY A 10 9.28 -8.12 -5.78
C GLY A 10 9.71 -7.45 -7.09
N LYS A 11 8.80 -7.35 -8.07
CA LYS A 11 9.04 -6.82 -9.42
C LYS A 11 8.01 -5.75 -9.78
N GLY A 12 8.43 -4.73 -10.53
CA GLY A 12 7.53 -3.72 -11.08
C GLY A 12 6.69 -4.25 -12.26
N GLY A 13 5.56 -3.59 -12.52
CA GLY A 13 4.71 -3.88 -13.67
C GLY A 13 3.88 -5.17 -13.57
N VAL A 14 3.72 -5.75 -12.39
CA VAL A 14 2.93 -6.98 -12.17
C VAL A 14 1.45 -6.73 -11.84
N GLY A 15 1.02 -5.47 -11.75
CA GLY A 15 -0.36 -5.09 -11.43
C GLY A 15 -0.61 -4.78 -9.96
N LYS A 16 0.44 -4.46 -9.20
CA LYS A 16 0.39 -4.16 -7.77
C LYS A 16 -0.52 -2.98 -7.43
N THR A 17 -0.31 -1.82 -8.02
CA THR A 17 -1.11 -0.61 -7.75
C THR A 17 -2.57 -0.77 -8.16
N THR A 18 -2.83 -1.43 -9.29
CA THR A 18 -4.20 -1.81 -9.71
C THR A 18 -4.85 -2.73 -8.68
N SER A 19 -4.11 -3.68 -8.13
CA SER A 19 -4.59 -4.59 -7.08
C SER A 19 -4.89 -3.84 -5.78
N SER A 20 -4.04 -2.88 -5.38
CA SER A 20 -4.28 -2.01 -4.22
C SER A 20 -5.57 -1.21 -4.36
N ALA A 21 -5.77 -0.56 -5.51
CA ALA A 21 -6.98 0.20 -5.81
C ALA A 21 -8.23 -0.69 -5.81
N SER A 22 -8.15 -1.87 -6.43
CA SER A 22 -9.26 -2.83 -6.51
C SER A 22 -9.63 -3.38 -5.12
N LEU A 23 -8.67 -3.70 -4.28
CA LEU A 23 -8.90 -4.14 -2.91
C LEU A 23 -9.58 -3.06 -2.09
N ALA A 24 -9.10 -1.82 -2.17
CA ALA A 24 -9.66 -0.67 -1.48
C ALA A 24 -11.12 -0.43 -1.90
N CYS A 25 -11.41 -0.42 -3.20
CA CYS A 25 -12.77 -0.28 -3.73
C CYS A 25 -13.68 -1.43 -3.28
N GLY A 26 -13.19 -2.67 -3.31
CA GLY A 26 -13.94 -3.85 -2.88
C GLY A 26 -14.34 -3.81 -1.40
N LEU A 27 -13.45 -3.36 -0.53
CA LEU A 27 -13.72 -3.17 0.89
C LEU A 27 -14.70 -2.02 1.14
N ALA A 28 -14.51 -0.90 0.44
CA ALA A 28 -15.42 0.25 0.52
C ALA A 28 -16.84 -0.11 0.06
N ARG A 29 -16.96 -0.90 -1.01
CA ARG A 29 -18.26 -1.40 -1.50
C ARG A 29 -18.98 -2.27 -0.47
N ARG A 30 -18.23 -2.91 0.43
CA ARG A 30 -18.78 -3.69 1.56
C ARG A 30 -19.07 -2.86 2.81
N GLY A 31 -19.06 -1.53 2.69
CA GLY A 31 -19.39 -0.61 3.77
C GLY A 31 -18.25 -0.33 4.75
N LYS A 32 -17.02 -0.74 4.44
CA LYS A 32 -15.86 -0.47 5.28
C LYS A 32 -15.29 0.92 5.00
N LYS A 33 -14.84 1.62 6.05
CA LYS A 33 -14.10 2.87 5.91
C LYS A 33 -12.64 2.56 5.61
N VAL A 34 -12.18 2.94 4.41
CA VAL A 34 -10.88 2.52 3.86
C VAL A 34 -10.04 3.73 3.47
N ALA A 35 -8.79 3.72 3.88
CA ALA A 35 -7.75 4.60 3.35
C ALA A 35 -6.76 3.78 2.51
N VAL A 36 -6.40 4.27 1.33
CA VAL A 36 -5.32 3.72 0.51
C VAL A 36 -4.21 4.75 0.39
N ILE A 37 -2.99 4.35 0.70
CA ILE A 37 -1.81 5.23 0.80
C ILE A 37 -0.78 4.79 -0.24
N ASP A 38 -0.30 5.74 -1.03
CA ASP A 38 0.78 5.53 -1.99
C ASP A 38 2.14 5.80 -1.33
N PHE A 39 2.97 4.77 -1.20
CA PHE A 39 4.32 4.85 -0.67
C PHE A 39 5.40 5.07 -1.75
N ASP A 40 5.02 5.12 -3.02
CA ASP A 40 5.97 5.25 -4.13
C ASP A 40 6.33 6.73 -4.40
N VAL A 41 7.13 7.28 -3.51
CA VAL A 41 7.61 8.66 -3.62
C VAL A 41 8.39 8.85 -4.93
N GLY A 42 7.97 9.84 -5.70
CA GLY A 42 8.55 10.19 -6.99
C GLY A 42 7.80 9.66 -8.21
N LEU A 43 7.10 8.52 -8.13
CA LEU A 43 6.34 7.96 -9.26
C LEU A 43 4.86 8.34 -9.23
N ARG A 44 4.23 8.29 -8.05
CA ARG A 44 2.84 8.74 -7.87
C ARG A 44 1.85 8.15 -8.88
N ASN A 45 1.57 6.86 -8.76
CA ASN A 45 0.70 6.15 -9.70
C ASN A 45 -0.72 5.91 -9.17
N LEU A 46 -0.89 5.82 -7.85
CA LEU A 46 -2.16 5.45 -7.23
C LEU A 46 -3.26 6.47 -7.50
N ASP A 47 -2.97 7.77 -7.40
CA ASP A 47 -3.93 8.84 -7.65
C ASP A 47 -4.41 8.88 -9.11
N LEU A 48 -3.56 8.52 -10.07
CA LEU A 48 -3.92 8.35 -11.47
C LEU A 48 -4.92 7.19 -11.65
N ILE A 49 -4.64 6.03 -11.08
CA ILE A 49 -5.51 4.86 -11.14
C ILE A 49 -6.84 5.11 -10.43
N MET A 50 -6.82 5.84 -9.32
CA MET A 50 -8.03 6.22 -8.58
C MET A 50 -8.77 7.41 -9.19
N GLY A 51 -8.20 8.09 -10.21
CA GLY A 51 -8.82 9.22 -10.91
C GLY A 51 -8.94 10.49 -10.07
N CYS A 52 -8.04 10.70 -9.13
CA CYS A 52 -8.04 11.87 -8.24
C CYS A 52 -6.79 12.75 -8.36
N GLU A 53 -5.96 12.56 -9.38
CA GLU A 53 -4.69 13.25 -9.57
C GLU A 53 -4.81 14.78 -9.58
N ARG A 54 -5.91 15.31 -10.13
CA ARG A 54 -6.18 16.76 -10.18
C ARG A 54 -6.68 17.35 -8.87
N ARG A 55 -6.96 16.50 -7.87
CA ARG A 55 -7.47 16.90 -6.56
C ARG A 55 -6.40 16.85 -5.47
N VAL A 56 -5.19 16.44 -5.80
CA VAL A 56 -4.07 16.37 -4.87
C VAL A 56 -3.55 17.79 -4.62
N VAL A 57 -3.72 18.28 -3.40
CA VAL A 57 -3.17 19.55 -2.90
C VAL A 57 -1.99 19.28 -1.98
N TYR A 58 -2.18 18.40 -1.02
CA TYR A 58 -1.15 17.92 -0.12
C TYR A 58 -0.97 16.40 -0.29
N ASP A 59 0.25 15.94 -0.09
CA ASP A 59 0.63 14.54 -0.23
C ASP A 59 1.06 13.90 1.11
N PHE A 60 1.40 12.64 1.06
CA PHE A 60 1.80 11.88 2.24
C PHE A 60 3.05 12.48 2.94
N VAL A 61 4.02 12.98 2.18
CA VAL A 61 5.22 13.60 2.74
C VAL A 61 4.88 14.89 3.49
N ASN A 62 3.97 15.72 2.96
CA ASN A 62 3.50 16.92 3.66
C ASN A 62 2.92 16.60 5.05
N VAL A 63 2.15 15.50 5.15
CA VAL A 63 1.58 15.07 6.44
C VAL A 63 2.67 14.59 7.39
N VAL A 64 3.60 13.77 6.91
CA VAL A 64 4.72 13.25 7.73
C VAL A 64 5.60 14.38 8.26
N HIS A 65 5.81 15.42 7.47
CA HIS A 65 6.62 16.60 7.87
C HIS A 65 5.84 17.65 8.67
N GLY A 66 4.54 17.45 8.89
CA GLY A 66 3.69 18.41 9.62
C GLY A 66 3.35 19.69 8.82
N GLU A 67 3.58 19.67 7.50
CA GLU A 67 3.25 20.77 6.57
C GLU A 67 1.75 20.81 6.26
N ALA A 68 1.05 19.71 6.43
CA ALA A 68 -0.40 19.58 6.29
C ALA A 68 -0.97 18.61 7.32
N THR A 69 -2.24 18.80 7.66
CA THR A 69 -2.97 17.80 8.46
C THR A 69 -3.39 16.62 7.59
N LEU A 70 -3.59 15.46 8.22
CA LEU A 70 -4.11 14.28 7.52
C LEU A 70 -5.45 14.58 6.82
N LYS A 71 -6.34 15.33 7.47
CA LYS A 71 -7.64 15.74 6.91
C LYS A 71 -7.50 16.60 5.65
N GLN A 72 -6.48 17.46 5.57
CA GLN A 72 -6.22 18.29 4.40
C GLN A 72 -5.66 17.47 3.23
N ALA A 73 -4.89 16.41 3.51
CA ALA A 73 -4.24 15.59 2.50
C ALA A 73 -5.11 14.44 1.99
N LEU A 74 -6.01 13.89 2.81
CA LEU A 74 -6.93 12.83 2.42
C LEU A 74 -7.91 13.30 1.35
N ILE A 75 -7.97 12.54 0.25
CA ILE A 75 -8.88 12.80 -0.86
C ILE A 75 -10.01 11.77 -0.81
N LYS A 76 -11.25 12.24 -0.63
CA LYS A 76 -12.43 11.38 -0.69
C LYS A 76 -12.68 10.91 -2.11
N ASP A 77 -12.88 9.61 -2.32
CA ASP A 77 -13.24 9.06 -3.63
C ASP A 77 -14.62 9.56 -4.09
N LYS A 78 -14.79 9.76 -5.38
CA LYS A 78 -16.06 10.26 -5.94
C LYS A 78 -17.15 9.19 -6.01
N ARG A 79 -16.75 7.92 -6.06
CA ARG A 79 -17.65 6.76 -6.23
C ARG A 79 -18.07 6.17 -4.89
N PHE A 80 -17.19 6.25 -3.88
CA PHE A 80 -17.39 5.66 -2.56
C PHE A 80 -17.12 6.70 -1.48
N GLU A 81 -18.15 7.05 -0.71
CA GLU A 81 -18.07 8.05 0.35
C GLU A 81 -17.17 7.63 1.53
N ASN A 82 -16.90 6.35 1.66
CA ASN A 82 -16.10 5.73 2.70
C ASN A 82 -14.68 5.34 2.26
N LEU A 83 -14.28 5.74 1.05
CA LEU A 83 -12.94 5.50 0.49
C LEU A 83 -12.15 6.80 0.38
N TYR A 84 -10.92 6.77 0.88
CA TYR A 84 -10.01 7.91 0.87
C TYR A 84 -8.65 7.53 0.31
N VAL A 85 -8.01 8.46 -0.37
CA VAL A 85 -6.69 8.30 -0.98
C VAL A 85 -5.71 9.29 -0.34
N LEU A 86 -4.54 8.81 0.03
CA LEU A 86 -3.39 9.64 0.41
C LEU A 86 -2.30 9.46 -0.65
N ALA A 87 -2.09 10.49 -1.46
CA ALA A 87 -1.18 10.44 -2.59
C ALA A 87 0.29 10.52 -2.17
N ALA A 88 1.17 9.92 -2.96
CA ALA A 88 2.61 10.08 -2.82
C ALA A 88 3.08 11.46 -3.32
N SER A 89 4.24 11.90 -2.83
CA SER A 89 4.91 13.09 -3.35
C SER A 89 5.61 12.80 -4.69
N GLN A 90 5.53 13.76 -5.61
CA GLN A 90 6.27 13.70 -6.89
C GLN A 90 7.68 14.29 -6.79
N THR A 91 7.89 15.23 -5.90
CA THR A 91 9.05 16.12 -5.90
C THR A 91 9.99 15.94 -4.72
N ARG A 92 9.59 15.14 -3.73
CA ARG A 92 10.39 14.92 -2.53
C ARG A 92 11.38 13.78 -2.71
N ASP A 93 12.44 13.83 -1.90
CA ASP A 93 13.39 12.74 -1.80
C ASP A 93 12.69 11.46 -1.31
N LYS A 94 13.16 10.31 -1.79
CA LYS A 94 12.72 8.98 -1.33
C LYS A 94 12.95 8.78 0.17
N ASP A 95 13.88 9.52 0.77
CA ASP A 95 14.16 9.52 2.20
C ASP A 95 13.25 10.45 3.02
N ALA A 96 12.32 11.16 2.38
CA ALA A 96 11.40 12.07 3.06
C ALA A 96 10.40 11.36 4.00
N LEU A 97 10.09 10.09 3.77
CA LEU A 97 9.29 9.27 4.67
C LEU A 97 10.17 8.65 5.77
N THR A 98 9.72 8.78 7.01
CA THR A 98 10.36 8.16 8.18
C THR A 98 9.44 7.12 8.81
N GLN A 99 10.02 6.11 9.47
CA GLN A 99 9.24 5.09 10.17
C GLN A 99 8.34 5.69 11.25
N GLU A 100 8.85 6.65 12.01
CA GLU A 100 8.08 7.35 13.04
C GLU A 100 6.90 8.13 12.43
N GLY A 101 7.14 8.90 11.37
CA GLY A 101 6.11 9.69 10.68
C GLY A 101 5.03 8.80 10.05
N VAL A 102 5.42 7.72 9.42
CA VAL A 102 4.48 6.71 8.89
C VAL A 102 3.65 6.11 10.01
N GLY A 103 4.28 5.68 11.10
CA GLY A 103 3.58 5.11 12.25
C GLY A 103 2.56 6.06 12.87
N LYS A 104 2.89 7.37 12.94
CA LYS A 104 1.95 8.40 13.40
C LYS A 104 0.74 8.53 12.48
N VAL A 105 0.93 8.61 11.17
CA VAL A 105 -0.17 8.69 10.20
C VAL A 105 -1.10 7.48 10.31
N LEU A 106 -0.55 6.26 10.43
CA LEU A 106 -1.34 5.05 10.58
C LEU A 106 -2.15 5.04 11.89
N LYS A 107 -1.59 5.53 12.99
CA LYS A 107 -2.30 5.68 14.27
C LYS A 107 -3.42 6.72 14.17
N ASP A 108 -3.17 7.86 13.53
CA ASP A 108 -4.15 8.93 13.35
C ASP A 108 -5.34 8.43 12.49
N LEU A 109 -5.08 7.66 11.42
CA LEU A 109 -6.13 7.01 10.62
C LEU A 109 -6.94 6.01 11.46
N ALA A 110 -6.29 5.17 12.26
CA ALA A 110 -6.98 4.23 13.14
C ALA A 110 -7.87 4.94 14.16
N ALA A 111 -7.38 6.05 14.73
CA ALA A 111 -8.15 6.88 15.67
C ALA A 111 -9.35 7.57 14.99
N ASP A 112 -9.25 7.91 13.72
CA ASP A 112 -10.32 8.52 12.91
C ASP A 112 -11.37 7.50 12.41
N GLY A 113 -11.30 6.26 12.88
CA GLY A 113 -12.30 5.21 12.65
C GLY A 113 -12.18 4.48 11.32
N PHE A 114 -11.02 4.51 10.66
CA PHE A 114 -10.79 3.66 9.51
C PHE A 114 -10.78 2.19 9.91
N ASP A 115 -11.47 1.36 9.12
CA ASP A 115 -11.50 -0.09 9.30
C ASP A 115 -10.28 -0.76 8.68
N TYR A 116 -9.88 -0.29 7.50
CA TYR A 116 -8.74 -0.81 6.73
C TYR A 116 -7.85 0.32 6.22
N ILE A 117 -6.55 0.09 6.27
CA ILE A 117 -5.54 0.95 5.67
C ILE A 117 -4.74 0.10 4.69
N ILE A 118 -4.83 0.43 3.41
CA ILE A 118 -4.11 -0.26 2.35
C ILE A 118 -2.84 0.53 2.03
N CYS A 119 -1.68 -0.07 2.24
CA CYS A 119 -0.38 0.52 1.91
C CYS A 119 0.09 -0.01 0.56
N ASP A 120 0.02 0.84 -0.48
CA ASP A 120 0.56 0.51 -1.79
C ASP A 120 2.07 0.72 -1.80
N SER A 121 2.83 -0.37 -1.74
CA SER A 121 4.28 -0.35 -1.64
C SER A 121 4.93 -0.07 -3.00
N PRO A 122 6.07 0.63 -3.07
CA PRO A 122 6.93 0.52 -4.24
C PRO A 122 7.37 -0.93 -4.44
N ALA A 123 7.68 -1.29 -5.69
CA ALA A 123 8.21 -2.62 -6.00
C ALA A 123 9.62 -2.81 -5.41
N GLY A 124 9.95 -4.05 -5.05
CA GLY A 124 11.27 -4.40 -4.56
C GLY A 124 11.41 -4.36 -3.04
N ILE A 125 12.66 -4.23 -2.60
CA ILE A 125 13.08 -4.38 -1.19
C ILE A 125 13.80 -3.15 -0.64
N GLU A 126 13.72 -2.02 -1.34
CA GLU A 126 14.34 -0.77 -0.91
C GLU A 126 13.58 -0.14 0.26
N LYS A 127 14.10 0.95 0.80
CA LYS A 127 13.58 1.65 1.98
C LYS A 127 12.09 1.97 1.91
N GLY A 128 11.59 2.45 0.76
CA GLY A 128 10.16 2.76 0.60
C GLY A 128 9.26 1.53 0.73
N ALA A 129 9.68 0.40 0.15
CA ALA A 129 8.98 -0.87 0.30
C ALA A 129 9.03 -1.37 1.76
N PHE A 130 10.17 -1.25 2.42
CA PHE A 130 10.31 -1.58 3.84
C PHE A 130 9.36 -0.77 4.72
N LEU A 131 9.27 0.55 4.52
CA LEU A 131 8.36 1.42 5.28
C LEU A 131 6.88 1.05 5.08
N ALA A 132 6.49 0.69 3.85
CA ALA A 132 5.14 0.24 3.55
C ALA A 132 4.77 -1.08 4.24
N MET A 133 5.75 -1.99 4.42
CA MET A 133 5.57 -3.30 5.04
C MET A 133 5.67 -3.29 6.57
N TYR A 134 6.41 -2.36 7.14
CA TYR A 134 6.84 -2.43 8.54
C TYR A 134 5.68 -2.57 9.54
N PHE A 135 4.59 -1.82 9.35
CA PHE A 135 3.43 -1.84 10.25
C PHE A 135 2.31 -2.80 9.81
N ALA A 136 2.52 -3.61 8.79
CA ALA A 136 1.46 -4.44 8.24
C ALA A 136 0.96 -5.50 9.21
N ASP A 137 -0.36 -5.67 9.22
CA ASP A 137 -1.05 -6.80 9.87
C ASP A 137 -1.19 -7.97 8.91
N ARG A 138 -1.33 -7.69 7.62
CA ARG A 138 -1.37 -8.67 6.52
C ARG A 138 -0.63 -8.15 5.31
N ALA A 139 -0.21 -9.07 4.46
CA ALA A 139 0.43 -8.73 3.19
C ALA A 139 -0.25 -9.44 2.02
N VAL A 140 -0.42 -8.71 0.93
CA VAL A 140 -0.76 -9.26 -0.39
C VAL A 140 0.44 -9.08 -1.28
N VAL A 141 1.06 -10.19 -1.67
CA VAL A 141 2.23 -10.24 -2.55
C VAL A 141 1.77 -10.52 -3.97
N VAL A 142 1.88 -9.52 -4.84
CA VAL A 142 1.44 -9.62 -6.24
C VAL A 142 2.55 -10.21 -7.08
N VAL A 143 2.25 -11.28 -7.79
CA VAL A 143 3.18 -12.05 -8.64
C VAL A 143 2.55 -12.28 -10.00
N ASN A 144 3.37 -12.31 -11.04
CA ASN A 144 2.99 -12.86 -12.33
C ASN A 144 3.70 -14.22 -12.56
N PRO A 145 3.28 -15.05 -13.54
CA PRO A 145 3.83 -16.38 -13.76
C PRO A 145 5.20 -16.37 -14.46
N GLU A 146 6.10 -15.48 -14.01
CA GLU A 146 7.50 -15.41 -14.46
C GLU A 146 8.43 -15.88 -13.33
N VAL A 147 9.45 -16.66 -13.66
CA VAL A 147 10.41 -17.21 -12.67
C VAL A 147 11.07 -16.10 -11.84
N SER A 148 11.44 -14.98 -12.47
CA SER A 148 12.02 -13.84 -11.77
C SER A 148 11.06 -13.24 -10.76
N SER A 149 9.78 -13.11 -11.09
CA SER A 149 8.74 -12.58 -10.20
C SER A 149 8.55 -13.48 -8.98
N VAL A 150 8.55 -14.80 -9.17
CA VAL A 150 8.45 -15.77 -8.07
C VAL A 150 9.65 -15.67 -7.12
N ARG A 151 10.88 -15.61 -7.66
CA ARG A 151 12.10 -15.46 -6.85
C ARG A 151 12.14 -14.16 -6.05
N ASP A 152 11.70 -13.06 -6.66
CA ASP A 152 11.65 -11.77 -5.99
C ASP A 152 10.60 -11.76 -4.87
N SER A 153 9.52 -12.53 -5.03
CA SER A 153 8.49 -12.71 -4.00
C SER A 153 9.01 -13.43 -2.77
N ASP A 154 9.91 -14.40 -2.92
CA ASP A 154 10.54 -15.08 -1.78
C ASP A 154 11.33 -14.11 -0.90
N ARG A 155 12.00 -13.13 -1.51
CA ARG A 155 12.70 -12.07 -0.77
C ARG A 155 11.73 -11.18 0.01
N ILE A 156 10.60 -10.83 -0.57
CA ILE A 156 9.54 -10.05 0.09
C ILE A 156 9.01 -10.82 1.30
N ILE A 157 8.70 -12.10 1.15
CA ILE A 157 8.21 -12.96 2.24
C ILE A 157 9.26 -13.01 3.37
N GLY A 158 10.53 -13.18 3.03
CA GLY A 158 11.61 -13.15 4.03
C GLY A 158 11.71 -11.84 4.80
N LEU A 159 11.44 -10.69 4.16
CA LEU A 159 11.37 -9.39 4.85
C LEU A 159 10.16 -9.29 5.77
N LEU A 160 8.99 -9.76 5.35
CA LEU A 160 7.78 -9.79 6.17
C LEU A 160 7.98 -10.63 7.44
N ASP A 161 8.71 -11.73 7.33
CA ASP A 161 8.97 -12.64 8.44
C ASP A 161 10.07 -12.14 9.40
N SER A 162 10.91 -11.21 8.99
CA SER A 162 12.11 -10.83 9.75
C SER A 162 12.26 -9.36 10.10
N LYS A 163 11.63 -8.46 9.35
CA LYS A 163 11.90 -6.99 9.40
C LYS A 163 10.66 -6.14 9.63
N THR A 164 9.55 -6.72 10.06
CA THR A 164 8.33 -6.00 10.39
C THR A 164 8.20 -5.78 11.90
N HIS A 165 7.36 -4.85 12.31
CA HIS A 165 7.06 -4.60 13.72
C HIS A 165 6.50 -5.86 14.42
N LYS A 166 5.67 -6.63 13.72
CA LYS A 166 5.16 -7.91 14.23
C LYS A 166 6.26 -8.94 14.38
N ALA A 167 7.15 -9.10 13.38
CA ALA A 167 8.28 -10.02 13.46
C ALA A 167 9.22 -9.69 14.64
N GLU A 168 9.49 -8.41 14.89
CA GLU A 168 10.27 -7.96 16.07
C GLU A 168 9.61 -8.34 17.39
N SER A 169 8.29 -8.51 17.42
CA SER A 169 7.49 -8.94 18.58
C SER A 169 7.25 -10.44 18.60
N GLY A 170 7.86 -11.22 17.73
CA GLY A 170 7.66 -12.67 17.61
C GLY A 170 6.28 -13.07 17.06
N GLN A 171 5.64 -12.17 16.32
CA GLN A 171 4.36 -12.41 15.65
C GLN A 171 4.54 -12.50 14.13
N ASP A 172 3.71 -13.30 13.48
CA ASP A 172 3.73 -13.45 12.04
C ASP A 172 2.86 -12.39 11.34
N VAL A 173 3.26 -12.01 10.12
CA VAL A 173 2.44 -11.28 9.17
C VAL A 173 1.92 -12.26 8.12
N PRO A 174 0.63 -12.64 8.15
CA PRO A 174 0.07 -13.52 7.14
C PRO A 174 0.25 -12.91 5.74
N ALA A 175 0.85 -13.68 4.82
CA ALA A 175 1.08 -13.26 3.44
C ALA A 175 0.24 -14.11 2.49
N PHE A 176 -0.42 -13.42 1.56
CA PHE A 176 -1.25 -14.01 0.51
C PHE A 176 -0.64 -13.69 -0.85
N LEU A 177 -0.47 -14.71 -1.68
CA LEU A 177 -0.02 -14.53 -3.06
C LEU A 177 -1.21 -14.20 -3.96
N LEU A 178 -1.11 -13.11 -4.71
CA LEU A 178 -2.06 -12.73 -5.75
C LEU A 178 -1.39 -12.91 -7.11
N LEU A 179 -1.78 -13.98 -7.80
CA LEU A 179 -1.28 -14.27 -9.14
C LEU A 179 -2.05 -13.44 -10.17
N THR A 180 -1.33 -12.60 -10.90
CA THR A 180 -1.88 -11.81 -12.01
C THR A 180 -1.44 -12.35 -13.37
N ARG A 181 -2.15 -11.98 -14.44
CA ARG A 181 -1.82 -12.37 -15.82
C ARG A 181 -1.70 -13.87 -16.01
N TYR A 182 -2.43 -14.65 -15.22
CA TYR A 182 -2.48 -16.10 -15.37
C TYR A 182 -3.32 -16.47 -16.59
N THR A 183 -2.73 -17.28 -17.46
CA THR A 183 -3.44 -17.92 -18.58
C THR A 183 -3.37 -19.42 -18.35
N PRO A 184 -4.51 -20.11 -18.17
CA PRO A 184 -4.48 -21.57 -17.98
C PRO A 184 -3.88 -22.26 -19.19
N PRO A 185 -3.17 -23.39 -19.01
CA PRO A 185 -2.66 -24.20 -20.10
C PRO A 185 -3.76 -24.60 -21.08
N ARG A 186 -3.44 -24.58 -22.39
CA ARG A 186 -4.39 -25.05 -23.40
C ARG A 186 -4.64 -26.54 -23.19
N GLY A 187 -5.84 -26.92 -22.78
CA GLY A 187 -6.26 -28.32 -22.60
C GLY A 187 -6.93 -28.66 -21.27
N GLU A 188 -6.81 -27.79 -20.28
CA GLU A 188 -7.54 -27.92 -18.99
C GLU A 188 -8.83 -27.06 -19.04
N ARG A 189 -9.87 -27.55 -19.69
CA ARG A 189 -11.25 -27.06 -19.55
C ARG A 189 -12.14 -28.16 -18.99
#